data_105ce6b978121adcec15c602f7474944
#
_entry.id   105ce6b978121adcec15c602f7474944
#
_cell.length_a   1.000
_cell.length_b   1.000
_cell.length_c   1.000
_cell.angle_alpha   90.00
_cell.angle_beta   90.00
_cell.angle_gamma   90.00
#
_symmetry.space_group_name_H-M   'P 1'
#
loop_
_entity.id
_entity.type
_entity.pdbx_description
1 polymer ?
#
loop_
_entity_poly.entity_id
_entity_poly.type
_entity_poly.pdbx_seq_one_letter_code
_entity_poly.pdbx_strand_id
1 'polypeptide(L)'
;MAGEKLRSVGRTENERYWCLENLQEVNSIPSINPINLNSYGREQCEPGYTYGPHVRTNYILHMVIGGKGVLIKGAKTYPVCSGQAFLIIPGEETTYCADRKDPWHYMWVGFHGLRCEEMMQRAGFSADHPVLTCRNMDQIRKKMDELMQYAQLNYVNELLRLGTMYHLLALITENASQDLPELPGENSDGQLYIKSAVNLLINSGKRNIRVEDVAHAIGISRSYFTSIFRREMKVSPQEFLMNFRMERARGLLRYTDRPVGEIAEEVGYADSMSFSKAFKKRFHMTPSEFRNSKTNFVSKTEKGEFTEGLL
;
A
#
# COMPACT_ATOMS: atom_id res chain seq x y z
N MET A 1 -1.99 -15.62 -26.42
CA MET A 1 -1.04 -14.93 -25.50
C MET A 1 -1.44 -15.30 -24.09
N ALA A 2 -0.63 -16.10 -23.39
CA ALA A 2 -0.90 -16.47 -22.00
C ALA A 2 -0.61 -15.24 -21.14
N GLY A 3 -1.65 -14.67 -20.50
CA GLY A 3 -1.52 -13.54 -19.60
C GLY A 3 -0.63 -13.90 -18.41
N GLU A 4 0.27 -13.00 -18.05
CA GLU A 4 1.08 -13.13 -16.83
C GLU A 4 0.17 -13.30 -15.62
N LYS A 5 0.38 -14.37 -14.87
CA LYS A 5 -0.29 -14.62 -13.58
C LYS A 5 0.57 -14.09 -12.46
N LEU A 6 -0.06 -13.55 -11.43
CA LEU A 6 0.59 -13.34 -10.14
C LEU A 6 1.24 -14.67 -9.73
N ARG A 7 2.53 -14.64 -9.41
CA ARG A 7 3.19 -15.85 -8.90
C ARG A 7 2.62 -16.16 -7.53
N SER A 8 2.06 -17.35 -7.40
CA SER A 8 1.82 -17.94 -6.09
C SER A 8 3.19 -18.31 -5.52
N VAL A 9 3.58 -17.67 -4.44
CA VAL A 9 4.81 -17.99 -3.71
C VAL A 9 4.35 -18.64 -2.42
N GLY A 10 4.29 -19.96 -2.38
CA GLY A 10 4.05 -20.72 -1.14
C GLY A 10 5.38 -21.15 -0.56
N ARG A 11 5.59 -20.92 0.73
CA ARG A 11 6.72 -21.48 1.48
C ARG A 11 6.43 -22.91 1.93
N THR A 12 5.16 -23.29 1.97
CA THR A 12 4.66 -24.62 2.35
C THR A 12 3.44 -25.00 1.51
N GLU A 13 3.05 -26.29 1.48
CA GLU A 13 1.83 -26.77 0.80
C GLU A 13 0.54 -26.12 1.37
N ASN A 14 0.59 -25.58 2.59
CA ASN A 14 -0.52 -25.01 3.32
C ASN A 14 -0.65 -23.49 3.15
N GLU A 15 0.34 -22.83 2.51
CA GLU A 15 0.35 -21.40 2.28
C GLU A 15 -0.01 -21.09 0.82
N ARG A 16 -1.04 -20.25 0.62
CA ARG A 16 -1.37 -19.69 -0.69
C ARG A 16 -1.47 -18.18 -0.58
N TYR A 17 -0.54 -17.48 -1.20
CA TYR A 17 -0.59 -16.02 -1.24
C TYR A 17 -0.19 -15.47 -2.60
N TRP A 18 -0.63 -14.25 -2.87
CA TRP A 18 -0.28 -13.48 -4.05
C TRP A 18 0.36 -12.18 -3.61
N CYS A 19 1.55 -11.92 -4.11
CA CYS A 19 2.27 -10.69 -3.88
C CYS A 19 2.21 -9.82 -5.15
N LEU A 20 1.71 -8.60 -4.98
CA LEU A 20 1.69 -7.57 -6.01
C LEU A 20 2.96 -6.71 -5.97
N GLU A 21 3.83 -6.92 -4.99
CA GLU A 21 5.01 -6.09 -4.74
C GLU A 21 6.00 -6.09 -5.90
N ASN A 22 6.15 -7.21 -6.62
CA ASN A 22 6.99 -7.24 -7.83
C ASN A 22 6.49 -6.33 -8.96
N LEU A 23 5.22 -5.87 -8.88
CA LEU A 23 4.67 -4.83 -9.74
C LEU A 23 4.75 -3.45 -9.10
N GLN A 24 4.97 -3.41 -7.78
CA GLN A 24 4.89 -2.24 -6.93
C GLN A 24 6.16 -2.01 -6.06
N GLU A 25 7.27 -2.72 -6.26
CA GLU A 25 8.60 -2.31 -5.73
C GLU A 25 8.95 -0.87 -6.11
N VAL A 26 8.05 -0.35 -6.81
CA VAL A 26 7.91 0.91 -7.45
C VAL A 26 7.28 1.95 -6.52
N ASN A 27 6.65 1.59 -5.42
CA ASN A 27 5.85 2.50 -4.60
C ASN A 27 6.45 2.77 -3.22
N SER A 28 7.69 3.22 -3.17
CA SER A 28 8.24 3.89 -1.99
C SER A 28 7.76 5.34 -1.82
N ILE A 29 6.66 5.70 -2.50
CA ILE A 29 5.94 6.95 -2.29
C ILE A 29 4.60 6.62 -1.65
N PRO A 30 4.11 7.46 -0.74
CA PRO A 30 2.70 7.44 -0.40
C PRO A 30 1.93 7.48 -1.73
N SER A 31 1.35 6.35 -2.12
CA SER A 31 0.53 6.28 -3.31
C SER A 31 -0.54 7.35 -3.17
N ILE A 32 -0.76 8.12 -4.23
CA ILE A 32 -1.82 9.12 -4.32
C ILE A 32 -3.19 8.46 -4.16
N ASN A 33 -3.26 7.16 -4.41
CA ASN A 33 -4.48 6.41 -4.22
C ASN A 33 -4.83 6.34 -2.73
N PRO A 34 -6.11 6.45 -2.39
CA PRO A 34 -6.57 6.31 -1.02
C PRO A 34 -6.10 5.00 -0.39
N ILE A 35 -6.08 3.92 -1.18
CA ILE A 35 -5.61 2.60 -0.80
C ILE A 35 -5.07 1.86 -2.02
N ASN A 36 -4.00 1.09 -1.83
CA ASN A 36 -3.45 0.14 -2.80
C ASN A 36 -3.24 -1.19 -2.12
N LEU A 37 -3.61 -2.25 -2.82
CA LEU A 37 -3.39 -3.62 -2.38
C LEU A 37 -1.97 -4.05 -2.78
N ASN A 38 -1.16 -4.53 -1.81
CA ASN A 38 0.19 -5.05 -2.04
C ASN A 38 0.24 -6.56 -2.13
N SER A 39 -0.45 -7.22 -1.20
CA SER A 39 -0.43 -8.67 -1.07
C SER A 39 -1.72 -9.17 -0.45
N TYR A 40 -2.04 -10.42 -0.67
CA TYR A 40 -3.15 -11.09 -0.03
C TYR A 40 -2.95 -12.60 -0.08
N GLY A 41 -3.53 -13.29 0.88
CA GLY A 41 -3.37 -14.73 0.94
C GLY A 41 -4.14 -15.40 2.07
N ARG A 42 -3.88 -16.69 2.23
CA ARG A 42 -4.34 -17.51 3.35
C ARG A 42 -3.23 -18.45 3.80
N GLU A 43 -3.26 -18.83 5.06
CA GLU A 43 -2.33 -19.79 5.64
C GLU A 43 -3.03 -20.60 6.74
N GLN A 44 -2.83 -21.90 6.69
CA GLN A 44 -3.04 -22.79 7.80
C GLN A 44 -1.71 -22.94 8.52
N CYS A 45 -1.57 -22.27 9.67
CA CYS A 45 -0.31 -22.26 10.40
C CYS A 45 0.03 -23.64 10.98
N GLU A 46 1.32 -23.96 11.01
CA GLU A 46 1.83 -25.07 11.79
C GLU A 46 1.76 -24.76 13.30
N PRO A 47 1.67 -25.81 14.16
CA PRO A 47 1.70 -25.63 15.60
C PRO A 47 2.89 -24.82 16.10
N GLY A 48 2.62 -23.68 16.76
CA GLY A 48 3.67 -22.79 17.27
C GLY A 48 4.38 -21.97 16.20
N TYR A 49 3.85 -21.92 14.97
CA TYR A 49 4.39 -21.03 13.91
C TYR A 49 4.55 -19.60 14.43
N THR A 50 5.72 -19.03 14.24
CA THR A 50 6.04 -17.68 14.72
C THR A 50 6.62 -16.86 13.60
N TYR A 51 6.09 -15.66 13.41
CA TYR A 51 6.62 -14.68 12.49
C TYR A 51 7.02 -13.40 13.25
N GLY A 52 8.26 -12.97 13.06
CA GLY A 52 8.82 -11.80 13.72
C GLY A 52 9.93 -12.15 14.72
N PRO A 53 10.54 -11.14 15.39
CA PRO A 53 10.17 -9.72 15.32
C PRO A 53 10.44 -9.12 13.94
N HIS A 54 9.51 -8.30 13.45
CA HIS A 54 9.65 -7.68 12.13
C HIS A 54 8.95 -6.30 12.08
N VAL A 55 9.55 -5.35 11.35
CA VAL A 55 8.96 -4.04 11.07
C VAL A 55 8.46 -4.02 9.63
N ARG A 56 7.16 -3.80 9.44
CA ARG A 56 6.55 -3.71 8.11
C ARG A 56 6.53 -2.28 7.60
N THR A 57 6.57 -2.12 6.27
CA THR A 57 6.44 -0.81 5.60
C THR A 57 5.02 -0.50 5.16
N ASN A 58 4.10 -1.47 5.26
CA ASN A 58 2.71 -1.40 4.87
C ASN A 58 1.80 -1.98 5.97
N TYR A 59 0.52 -1.65 5.89
CA TYR A 59 -0.49 -2.26 6.75
C TYR A 59 -0.69 -3.72 6.36
N ILE A 60 -0.84 -4.60 7.35
CA ILE A 60 -1.29 -5.98 7.15
C ILE A 60 -2.49 -6.24 8.06
N LEU A 61 -3.61 -6.54 7.46
CA LEU A 61 -4.82 -6.93 8.18
C LEU A 61 -5.00 -8.45 8.07
N HIS A 62 -4.89 -9.12 9.20
CA HIS A 62 -5.16 -10.56 9.31
C HIS A 62 -6.58 -10.81 9.80
N MET A 63 -7.25 -11.78 9.22
CA MET A 63 -8.60 -12.21 9.58
C MET A 63 -8.53 -13.69 9.96
N VAL A 64 -8.71 -14.00 11.26
CA VAL A 64 -8.57 -15.36 11.79
C VAL A 64 -9.88 -16.11 11.62
N ILE A 65 -9.88 -17.14 10.78
CA ILE A 65 -11.04 -17.97 10.44
C ILE A 65 -11.07 -19.31 11.20
N GLY A 66 -9.99 -19.64 11.89
CA GLY A 66 -9.89 -20.84 12.75
C GLY A 66 -8.70 -20.75 13.68
N GLY A 67 -8.74 -21.48 14.78
CA GLY A 67 -7.65 -21.55 15.75
C GLY A 67 -7.45 -20.29 16.59
N LYS A 68 -6.31 -20.22 17.26
CA LYS A 68 -5.92 -19.10 18.13
C LYS A 68 -4.42 -18.89 18.17
N GLY A 69 -4.00 -17.76 18.78
CA GLY A 69 -2.59 -17.40 18.96
C GLY A 69 -2.45 -16.05 19.62
N VAL A 70 -1.30 -15.41 19.47
CA VAL A 70 -0.99 -14.12 20.10
C VAL A 70 -0.31 -13.17 19.12
N LEU A 71 -0.67 -11.89 19.19
CA LEU A 71 0.05 -10.79 18.61
C LEU A 71 0.84 -10.08 19.72
N ILE A 72 2.13 -9.85 19.50
CA ILE A 72 3.05 -9.19 20.45
C ILE A 72 3.50 -7.88 19.83
N LYS A 73 3.33 -6.77 20.58
CA LYS A 73 3.76 -5.42 20.20
C LYS A 73 4.51 -4.80 21.40
N GLY A 74 5.83 -4.70 21.28
CA GLY A 74 6.66 -4.29 22.43
C GLY A 74 6.44 -5.19 23.64
N ALA A 75 6.04 -4.63 24.79
CA ALA A 75 5.75 -5.37 26.01
C ALA A 75 4.30 -5.90 26.10
N LYS A 76 3.42 -5.55 25.15
CA LYS A 76 2.00 -5.94 25.16
C LYS A 76 1.77 -7.20 24.35
N THR A 77 0.96 -8.11 24.89
CA THR A 77 0.52 -9.34 24.21
C THR A 77 -0.99 -9.31 24.08
N TYR A 78 -1.48 -9.55 22.87
CA TYR A 78 -2.90 -9.57 22.52
C TYR A 78 -3.30 -10.98 22.09
N PRO A 79 -4.09 -11.71 22.89
CA PRO A 79 -4.68 -12.96 22.45
C PRO A 79 -5.62 -12.72 21.26
N VAL A 80 -5.54 -13.58 20.26
CA VAL A 80 -6.41 -13.50 19.07
C VAL A 80 -6.92 -14.90 18.74
N CYS A 81 -8.21 -15.02 18.46
CA CYS A 81 -8.84 -16.29 18.11
C CYS A 81 -9.74 -16.16 16.88
N SER A 82 -10.29 -17.30 16.47
CA SER A 82 -11.26 -17.38 15.37
C SER A 82 -12.38 -16.35 15.53
N GLY A 83 -12.79 -15.71 14.45
CA GLY A 83 -13.78 -14.63 14.44
C GLY A 83 -13.21 -13.24 14.74
N GLN A 84 -11.89 -13.12 14.90
CA GLN A 84 -11.23 -11.84 15.13
C GLN A 84 -10.30 -11.46 13.98
N ALA A 85 -10.09 -10.16 13.83
CA ALA A 85 -9.08 -9.59 12.95
C ALA A 85 -8.02 -8.85 13.76
N PHE A 86 -6.77 -8.84 13.28
CA PHE A 86 -5.72 -8.01 13.87
C PHE A 86 -4.94 -7.24 12.82
N LEU A 87 -4.53 -6.04 13.19
CA LEU A 87 -3.85 -5.09 12.31
C LEU A 87 -2.38 -4.93 12.71
N ILE A 88 -1.49 -5.07 11.74
CA ILE A 88 -0.09 -4.65 11.82
C ILE A 88 0.01 -3.28 11.17
N ILE A 89 0.55 -2.31 11.90
CA ILE A 89 0.72 -0.92 11.47
C ILE A 89 2.15 -0.71 10.96
N PRO A 90 2.36 0.04 9.86
CA PRO A 90 3.69 0.34 9.36
C PRO A 90 4.59 0.99 10.41
N GLY A 91 5.87 0.60 10.42
CA GLY A 91 6.87 1.16 11.33
C GLY A 91 6.86 0.59 12.75
N GLU A 92 5.91 -0.28 13.10
CA GLU A 92 5.87 -0.94 14.40
C GLU A 92 6.53 -2.33 14.33
N GLU A 93 7.38 -2.62 15.32
CA GLU A 93 7.92 -3.97 15.48
C GLU A 93 6.85 -4.89 16.07
N THR A 94 6.57 -5.97 15.38
CA THR A 94 5.55 -6.94 15.77
C THR A 94 6.06 -8.37 15.64
N THR A 95 5.59 -9.21 16.54
CA THR A 95 5.71 -10.67 16.45
C THR A 95 4.32 -11.28 16.60
N TYR A 96 3.99 -12.32 15.85
CA TYR A 96 2.77 -13.09 16.09
C TYR A 96 3.07 -14.58 16.06
N CYS A 97 2.37 -15.33 16.93
CA CYS A 97 2.62 -16.73 17.14
C CYS A 97 1.30 -17.51 17.21
N ALA A 98 1.18 -18.55 16.39
CA ALA A 98 0.07 -19.49 16.44
C ALA A 98 0.16 -20.41 17.68
N ASP A 99 -0.98 -20.80 18.25
CA ASP A 99 -1.04 -21.74 19.35
C ASP A 99 -0.49 -23.12 18.93
N ARG A 100 0.08 -23.85 19.89
CA ARG A 100 0.67 -25.17 19.63
C ARG A 100 -0.35 -26.29 19.50
N LYS A 101 -1.56 -26.13 20.06
CA LYS A 101 -2.59 -27.15 20.06
C LYS A 101 -3.72 -26.85 19.09
N ASP A 102 -3.98 -25.55 18.88
CA ASP A 102 -5.05 -25.05 18.05
C ASP A 102 -4.51 -23.88 17.19
N PRO A 103 -3.60 -24.17 16.24
CA PRO A 103 -2.92 -23.14 15.46
C PRO A 103 -3.87 -22.39 14.54
N TRP A 104 -3.53 -21.13 14.24
CA TRP A 104 -4.32 -20.27 13.38
C TRP A 104 -4.54 -20.84 11.98
N HIS A 105 -5.75 -20.63 11.49
CA HIS A 105 -6.08 -20.54 10.09
C HIS A 105 -6.53 -19.12 9.81
N TYR A 106 -5.76 -18.35 9.07
CA TYR A 106 -6.07 -16.95 8.78
C TYR A 106 -5.97 -16.62 7.29
N MET A 107 -6.60 -15.52 6.92
CA MET A 107 -6.43 -14.83 5.67
C MET A 107 -5.84 -13.45 5.96
N TRP A 108 -5.15 -12.85 4.99
CA TRP A 108 -4.62 -11.48 5.16
C TRP A 108 -4.68 -10.67 3.89
N VAL A 109 -4.66 -9.34 4.05
CA VAL A 109 -4.44 -8.35 3.01
C VAL A 109 -3.35 -7.39 3.46
N GLY A 110 -2.36 -7.15 2.59
CA GLY A 110 -1.34 -6.12 2.75
C GLY A 110 -1.67 -4.93 1.87
N PHE A 111 -1.62 -3.72 2.41
CA PHE A 111 -2.02 -2.51 1.70
C PHE A 111 -1.32 -1.27 2.24
N HIS A 112 -1.30 -0.22 1.41
CA HIS A 112 -0.83 1.11 1.78
C HIS A 112 -1.65 2.17 1.03
N GLY A 113 -1.54 3.42 1.42
CA GLY A 113 -2.22 4.53 0.76
C GLY A 113 -2.48 5.71 1.69
N LEU A 114 -2.89 6.83 1.11
CA LEU A 114 -3.07 8.09 1.84
C LEU A 114 -4.14 8.05 2.93
N ARG A 115 -5.16 7.21 2.77
CA ARG A 115 -6.29 7.15 3.70
C ARG A 115 -6.30 5.88 4.54
N CYS A 116 -5.25 5.04 4.48
CA CYS A 116 -5.24 3.77 5.20
C CYS A 116 -5.32 3.96 6.72
N GLU A 117 -4.60 4.95 7.27
CA GLU A 117 -4.66 5.26 8.71
C GLU A 117 -6.08 5.64 9.13
N GLU A 118 -6.69 6.58 8.43
CA GLU A 118 -8.08 7.01 8.66
C GLU A 118 -9.07 5.85 8.55
N MET A 119 -8.95 5.03 7.49
CA MET A 119 -9.82 3.88 7.26
C MET A 119 -9.71 2.86 8.39
N MET A 120 -8.49 2.58 8.89
CA MET A 120 -8.29 1.65 9.99
C MET A 120 -8.79 2.20 11.31
N GLN A 121 -8.62 3.49 11.57
CA GLN A 121 -9.20 4.15 12.75
C GLN A 121 -10.74 4.10 12.72
N ARG A 122 -11.37 4.37 11.57
CA ARG A 122 -12.83 4.24 11.39
C ARG A 122 -13.32 2.79 11.55
N ALA A 123 -12.49 1.83 11.19
CA ALA A 123 -12.77 0.42 11.43
C ALA A 123 -12.58 -0.02 12.90
N GLY A 124 -12.14 0.89 13.78
CA GLY A 124 -11.96 0.62 15.20
C GLY A 124 -10.56 0.16 15.62
N PHE A 125 -9.60 0.15 14.68
CA PHE A 125 -8.22 -0.18 15.00
C PHE A 125 -7.43 1.03 15.48
N SER A 126 -6.54 0.81 16.43
CA SER A 126 -5.52 1.79 16.86
C SER A 126 -4.26 1.07 17.32
N ALA A 127 -3.21 1.85 17.63
CA ALA A 127 -1.97 1.30 18.20
C ALA A 127 -2.21 0.50 19.49
N ASP A 128 -3.17 0.93 20.32
CA ASP A 128 -3.53 0.28 21.58
C ASP A 128 -4.64 -0.76 21.44
N HIS A 129 -5.41 -0.72 20.36
CA HIS A 129 -6.50 -1.67 20.04
C HIS A 129 -6.26 -2.30 18.67
N PRO A 130 -5.23 -3.18 18.53
CA PRO A 130 -4.89 -3.78 17.25
C PRO A 130 -5.77 -4.98 16.88
N VAL A 131 -6.70 -5.39 17.73
CA VAL A 131 -7.57 -6.57 17.56
C VAL A 131 -9.02 -6.16 17.58
N LEU A 132 -9.80 -6.68 16.62
CA LEU A 132 -11.24 -6.42 16.46
C LEU A 132 -12.00 -7.73 16.35
N THR A 133 -13.15 -7.86 17.03
CA THR A 133 -14.07 -9.00 16.85
C THR A 133 -14.98 -8.72 15.64
N CYS A 134 -15.01 -9.66 14.69
CA CYS A 134 -15.79 -9.56 13.46
C CYS A 134 -17.00 -10.49 13.52
N ARG A 135 -18.20 -9.91 13.67
CA ARG A 135 -19.46 -10.67 13.72
C ARG A 135 -19.87 -11.24 12.36
N ASN A 136 -19.38 -10.62 11.28
CA ASN A 136 -19.65 -10.96 9.89
C ASN A 136 -18.48 -11.71 9.21
N MET A 137 -17.69 -12.49 9.98
CA MET A 137 -16.49 -13.19 9.49
C MET A 137 -16.76 -14.07 8.26
N ASP A 138 -17.94 -14.70 8.15
CA ASP A 138 -18.31 -15.50 6.97
C ASP A 138 -18.41 -14.66 5.69
N GLN A 139 -18.89 -13.42 5.78
CA GLN A 139 -18.96 -12.50 4.64
C GLN A 139 -17.55 -12.02 4.27
N ILE A 140 -16.73 -11.70 5.26
CA ILE A 140 -15.32 -11.33 5.08
C ILE A 140 -14.57 -12.46 4.36
N ARG A 141 -14.75 -13.72 4.81
CA ARG A 141 -14.15 -14.90 4.20
C ARG A 141 -14.56 -15.05 2.73
N LYS A 142 -15.86 -14.91 2.41
CA LYS A 142 -16.33 -14.95 1.03
C LYS A 142 -15.67 -13.89 0.15
N LYS A 143 -15.47 -12.67 0.66
CA LYS A 143 -14.79 -11.60 -0.08
C LYS A 143 -13.31 -11.89 -0.27
N MET A 144 -12.65 -12.48 0.68
CA MET A 144 -11.28 -12.95 0.53
C MET A 144 -11.16 -14.07 -0.50
N ASP A 145 -12.11 -15.00 -0.53
CA ASP A 145 -12.16 -16.07 -1.54
C ASP A 145 -12.37 -15.50 -2.97
N GLU A 146 -13.21 -14.46 -3.12
CA GLU A 146 -13.34 -13.71 -4.38
C GLU A 146 -12.03 -13.04 -4.78
N LEU A 147 -11.36 -12.36 -3.85
CA LEU A 147 -10.09 -11.69 -4.10
C LEU A 147 -9.03 -12.65 -4.65
N MET A 148 -9.00 -13.88 -4.12
CA MET A 148 -8.06 -14.92 -4.56
C MET A 148 -8.30 -15.41 -5.99
N GLN A 149 -9.49 -15.20 -6.56
CA GLN A 149 -9.80 -15.56 -7.95
C GLN A 149 -9.22 -14.55 -8.95
N TYR A 150 -8.91 -13.32 -8.52
CA TYR A 150 -8.43 -12.23 -9.36
C TYR A 150 -6.91 -12.17 -9.49
N ALA A 151 -6.24 -13.34 -9.56
CA ALA A 151 -4.79 -13.46 -9.58
C ALA A 151 -4.13 -13.05 -10.91
N GLN A 152 -4.89 -12.93 -12.01
CA GLN A 152 -4.36 -12.51 -13.30
C GLN A 152 -4.08 -10.99 -13.31
N LEU A 153 -2.93 -10.61 -13.91
CA LEU A 153 -2.52 -9.22 -14.06
C LEU A 153 -3.12 -8.62 -15.34
N ASN A 154 -4.35 -8.14 -15.22
CA ASN A 154 -5.03 -7.37 -16.25
C ASN A 154 -5.86 -6.27 -15.59
N TYR A 155 -6.28 -5.29 -16.41
CA TYR A 155 -7.01 -4.11 -15.94
C TYR A 155 -8.36 -4.46 -15.29
N VAL A 156 -9.07 -5.46 -15.81
CA VAL A 156 -10.36 -5.91 -15.25
C VAL A 156 -10.15 -6.46 -13.85
N ASN A 157 -9.17 -7.35 -13.68
CA ASN A 157 -8.86 -7.92 -12.35
C ASN A 157 -8.29 -6.88 -11.39
N GLU A 158 -7.58 -5.86 -11.87
CA GLU A 158 -7.16 -4.72 -11.05
C GLU A 158 -8.37 -4.00 -10.45
N LEU A 159 -9.36 -3.67 -11.27
CA LEU A 159 -10.61 -3.05 -10.82
C LEU A 159 -11.38 -3.96 -9.85
N LEU A 160 -11.46 -5.25 -10.13
CA LEU A 160 -12.12 -6.23 -9.26
C LEU A 160 -11.41 -6.34 -7.91
N ARG A 161 -10.07 -6.39 -7.88
CA ARG A 161 -9.29 -6.38 -6.63
C ARG A 161 -9.54 -5.12 -5.80
N LEU A 162 -9.53 -3.95 -6.44
CA LEU A 162 -9.81 -2.68 -5.75
C LEU A 162 -11.25 -2.64 -5.20
N GLY A 163 -12.24 -3.01 -6.01
CA GLY A 163 -13.63 -3.07 -5.58
C GLY A 163 -13.84 -4.05 -4.42
N THR A 164 -13.23 -5.23 -4.51
CA THR A 164 -13.28 -6.23 -3.43
C THR A 164 -12.59 -5.73 -2.16
N MET A 165 -11.45 -5.03 -2.28
CA MET A 165 -10.77 -4.44 -1.13
C MET A 165 -11.63 -3.39 -0.42
N TYR A 166 -12.29 -2.49 -1.16
CA TYR A 166 -13.22 -1.52 -0.56
C TYR A 166 -14.42 -2.20 0.12
N HIS A 167 -14.95 -3.25 -0.50
CA HIS A 167 -16.04 -4.03 0.12
C HIS A 167 -15.58 -4.73 1.40
N LEU A 168 -14.37 -5.32 1.40
CA LEU A 168 -13.77 -5.93 2.57
C LEU A 168 -13.62 -4.92 3.71
N LEU A 169 -13.12 -3.71 3.41
CA LEU A 169 -13.00 -2.64 4.40
C LEU A 169 -14.35 -2.19 4.96
N ALA A 170 -15.40 -2.13 4.13
CA ALA A 170 -16.75 -1.84 4.60
C ALA A 170 -17.23 -2.90 5.59
N LEU A 171 -17.09 -4.19 5.26
CA LEU A 171 -17.45 -5.29 6.15
C LEU A 171 -16.68 -5.27 7.49
N ILE A 172 -15.39 -4.92 7.46
CA ILE A 172 -14.59 -4.75 8.68
C ILE A 172 -15.11 -3.57 9.50
N THR A 173 -15.41 -2.44 8.86
CA THR A 173 -15.87 -1.20 9.51
C THR A 173 -17.26 -1.39 10.16
N GLU A 174 -18.12 -2.25 9.62
CA GLU A 174 -19.41 -2.60 10.24
C GLU A 174 -19.27 -3.17 11.66
N ASN A 175 -18.11 -3.69 12.03
CA ASN A 175 -17.83 -4.24 13.36
C ASN A 175 -17.29 -3.18 14.34
N ALA A 176 -17.01 -1.98 13.88
CA ALA A 176 -16.63 -0.88 14.77
C ALA A 176 -17.78 -0.55 15.72
N SER A 177 -17.44 -0.19 16.95
CA SER A 177 -18.47 0.28 17.91
C SER A 177 -19.11 1.57 17.39
N GLN A 178 -20.41 1.74 17.58
CA GLN A 178 -21.14 2.96 17.20
C GLN A 178 -20.66 4.20 17.97
N ASP A 179 -19.91 4.00 19.06
CA ASP A 179 -19.34 5.05 19.91
C ASP A 179 -17.94 5.48 19.47
N LEU A 180 -17.52 5.18 18.23
CA LEU A 180 -16.27 5.75 17.70
C LEU A 180 -16.44 7.28 17.68
N PRO A 181 -15.51 8.02 18.32
CA PRO A 181 -15.55 9.46 18.27
C PRO A 181 -15.54 9.90 16.81
N GLU A 182 -16.39 10.87 16.47
CA GLU A 182 -16.28 11.55 15.18
C GLU A 182 -14.81 11.94 15.01
N LEU A 183 -14.15 11.39 13.97
CA LEU A 183 -12.76 11.76 13.73
C LEU A 183 -12.71 13.27 13.56
N PRO A 184 -11.84 13.97 14.30
CA PRO A 184 -11.70 15.40 14.13
C PRO A 184 -11.38 15.67 12.67
N GLY A 185 -12.31 16.24 11.91
CA GLY A 185 -11.96 16.75 10.60
C GLY A 185 -12.77 16.38 9.38
N GLU A 186 -13.94 15.74 9.47
CA GLU A 186 -14.78 15.58 8.25
C GLU A 186 -15.21 16.93 7.66
N ASN A 187 -15.22 17.98 8.47
CA ASN A 187 -15.58 19.34 8.10
C ASN A 187 -14.48 20.37 8.40
N SER A 188 -13.22 19.98 8.59
CA SER A 188 -12.20 21.00 8.70
C SER A 188 -11.91 21.56 7.31
N ASP A 189 -12.00 22.88 7.16
CA ASP A 189 -11.59 23.61 5.93
C ASP A 189 -10.24 23.13 5.42
N GLY A 190 -9.32 22.73 6.31
CA GLY A 190 -8.03 22.19 5.99
C GLY A 190 -8.06 20.91 5.11
N GLN A 191 -8.93 19.96 5.40
CA GLN A 191 -9.02 18.72 4.60
C GLN A 191 -9.62 18.98 3.21
N LEU A 192 -10.60 19.88 3.13
CA LEU A 192 -11.18 20.28 1.85
C LEU A 192 -10.12 20.96 0.96
N TYR A 193 -9.30 21.85 1.54
CA TYR A 193 -8.19 22.48 0.84
C TYR A 193 -7.16 21.44 0.37
N ILE A 194 -6.79 20.47 1.21
CA ILE A 194 -5.84 19.42 0.83
C ILE A 194 -6.38 18.55 -0.29
N LYS A 195 -7.63 18.11 -0.22
CA LYS A 195 -8.30 17.33 -1.28
C LYS A 195 -8.30 18.08 -2.61
N SER A 196 -8.64 19.36 -2.60
CA SER A 196 -8.62 20.22 -3.79
C SER A 196 -7.20 20.42 -4.32
N ALA A 197 -6.24 20.66 -3.43
CA ALA A 197 -4.83 20.83 -3.80
C ALA A 197 -4.23 19.57 -4.42
N VAL A 198 -4.46 18.41 -3.83
CA VAL A 198 -3.98 17.12 -4.35
C VAL A 198 -4.58 16.86 -5.74
N ASN A 199 -5.88 17.11 -5.94
CA ASN A 199 -6.51 17.00 -7.25
C ASN A 199 -5.87 17.94 -8.29
N LEU A 200 -5.58 19.19 -7.92
CA LEU A 200 -4.90 20.14 -8.80
C LEU A 200 -3.48 19.69 -9.14
N LEU A 201 -2.71 19.22 -8.14
CA LEU A 201 -1.35 18.71 -8.33
C LEU A 201 -1.30 17.49 -9.26
N ILE A 202 -2.26 16.58 -9.14
CA ILE A 202 -2.37 15.37 -9.96
C ILE A 202 -2.82 15.70 -11.39
N ASN A 203 -3.88 16.48 -11.54
CA ASN A 203 -4.50 16.75 -12.84
C ASN A 203 -3.70 17.75 -13.69
N SER A 204 -2.83 18.55 -13.07
CA SER A 204 -1.93 19.47 -13.78
C SER A 204 -0.68 18.78 -14.36
N GLY A 205 -0.65 17.47 -14.41
CA GLY A 205 0.49 16.62 -14.80
C GLY A 205 1.14 16.87 -16.16
N LYS A 206 0.65 17.83 -16.95
CA LYS A 206 1.28 18.33 -18.20
C LYS A 206 1.76 19.79 -18.10
N ARG A 207 1.59 20.45 -16.94
CA ARG A 207 2.00 21.84 -16.75
C ARG A 207 2.98 21.92 -15.59
N ASN A 208 3.94 22.82 -15.72
CA ASN A 208 4.92 23.12 -14.68
C ASN A 208 4.26 23.89 -13.52
N ILE A 209 3.22 23.26 -12.88
CA ILE A 209 2.50 23.88 -11.77
C ILE A 209 3.44 24.06 -10.59
N ARG A 210 3.38 25.22 -9.97
CA ARG A 210 4.12 25.55 -8.76
C ARG A 210 3.19 25.46 -7.54
N VAL A 211 3.79 25.28 -6.38
CA VAL A 211 3.05 25.23 -5.11
C VAL A 211 2.26 26.52 -4.87
N GLU A 212 2.79 27.67 -5.33
CA GLU A 212 2.11 28.97 -5.28
C GLU A 212 0.82 28.96 -6.10
N ASP A 213 0.87 28.40 -7.31
CA ASP A 213 -0.28 28.36 -8.23
C ASP A 213 -1.43 27.54 -7.62
N VAL A 214 -1.07 26.44 -6.94
CA VAL A 214 -2.04 25.58 -6.23
C VAL A 214 -2.66 26.34 -5.06
N ALA A 215 -1.86 26.98 -4.21
CA ALA A 215 -2.37 27.74 -3.07
C ALA A 215 -3.30 28.88 -3.52
N HIS A 216 -2.92 29.59 -4.59
CA HIS A 216 -3.76 30.62 -5.19
C HIS A 216 -5.07 30.07 -5.75
N ALA A 217 -5.03 28.94 -6.46
CA ALA A 217 -6.21 28.31 -7.04
C ALA A 217 -7.22 27.83 -6.02
N ILE A 218 -6.77 27.45 -4.81
CA ILE A 218 -7.65 27.04 -3.70
C ILE A 218 -7.97 28.20 -2.74
N GLY A 219 -7.53 29.43 -3.06
CA GLY A 219 -7.90 30.66 -2.34
C GLY A 219 -7.23 30.86 -0.99
N ILE A 220 -6.04 30.28 -0.76
CA ILE A 220 -5.31 30.43 0.50
C ILE A 220 -3.85 30.89 0.29
N SER A 221 -3.25 31.42 1.34
CA SER A 221 -1.83 31.83 1.27
C SER A 221 -0.92 30.61 1.17
N ARG A 222 0.22 30.75 0.48
CA ARG A 222 1.25 29.72 0.36
C ARG A 222 1.73 29.20 1.73
N SER A 223 1.90 30.10 2.70
CA SER A 223 2.37 29.73 4.03
C SER A 223 1.36 28.87 4.75
N TYR A 224 0.08 29.26 4.73
CA TYR A 224 -1.01 28.49 5.31
C TYR A 224 -1.18 27.14 4.61
N PHE A 225 -1.17 27.13 3.27
CA PHE A 225 -1.19 25.89 2.48
C PHE A 225 -0.05 24.94 2.87
N THR A 226 1.19 25.42 2.95
CA THR A 226 2.34 24.58 3.32
C THR A 226 2.20 24.01 4.73
N SER A 227 1.67 24.81 5.66
CA SER A 227 1.44 24.37 7.05
C SER A 227 0.39 23.27 7.14
N ILE A 228 -0.80 23.49 6.56
CA ILE A 228 -1.88 22.49 6.60
C ILE A 228 -1.50 21.24 5.82
N PHE A 229 -0.82 21.38 4.67
CA PHE A 229 -0.40 20.24 3.86
C PHE A 229 0.60 19.36 4.62
N ARG A 230 1.59 19.95 5.31
CA ARG A 230 2.52 19.19 6.16
C ARG A 230 1.81 18.50 7.33
N ARG A 231 0.83 19.18 7.93
CA ARG A 231 0.07 18.62 9.04
C ARG A 231 -0.70 17.38 8.63
N GLU A 232 -1.39 17.45 7.48
CA GLU A 232 -2.27 16.38 6.98
C GLU A 232 -1.50 15.27 6.25
N MET A 233 -0.56 15.66 5.36
CA MET A 233 0.13 14.73 4.45
C MET A 233 1.51 14.26 4.98
N LYS A 234 1.98 14.80 6.12
CA LYS A 234 3.29 14.53 6.74
C LYS A 234 4.51 14.85 5.85
N VAL A 235 4.30 15.39 4.67
CA VAL A 235 5.32 15.86 3.73
C VAL A 235 5.00 17.27 3.25
N SER A 236 5.98 18.00 2.72
CA SER A 236 5.71 19.32 2.13
C SER A 236 5.01 19.19 0.77
N PRO A 237 4.21 20.22 0.33
CA PRO A 237 3.60 20.23 -0.99
C PRO A 237 4.62 20.06 -2.13
N GLN A 238 5.82 20.64 -1.98
CA GLN A 238 6.87 20.55 -2.96
C GLN A 238 7.50 19.17 -3.05
N GLU A 239 7.71 18.54 -1.90
CA GLU A 239 8.18 17.15 -1.81
C GLU A 239 7.15 16.18 -2.38
N PHE A 240 5.88 16.38 -2.07
CA PHE A 240 4.78 15.62 -2.64
C PHE A 240 4.77 15.71 -4.18
N LEU A 241 4.82 16.94 -4.73
CA LEU A 241 4.83 17.16 -6.18
C LEU A 241 6.05 16.52 -6.85
N MET A 242 7.24 16.68 -6.25
CA MET A 242 8.46 16.06 -6.77
C MET A 242 8.35 14.54 -6.78
N ASN A 243 7.87 13.96 -5.70
CA ASN A 243 7.66 12.53 -5.58
C ASN A 243 6.65 12.02 -6.62
N PHE A 244 5.54 12.73 -6.80
CA PHE A 244 4.54 12.42 -7.82
C PHE A 244 5.12 12.41 -9.25
N ARG A 245 5.91 13.43 -9.60
CA ARG A 245 6.58 13.53 -10.91
C ARG A 245 7.54 12.36 -11.15
N MET A 246 8.32 12.00 -10.13
CA MET A 246 9.29 10.90 -10.22
C MET A 246 8.60 9.55 -10.44
N GLU A 247 7.49 9.30 -9.76
CA GLU A 247 6.74 8.05 -9.93
C GLU A 247 6.08 7.97 -11.30
N ARG A 248 5.48 9.06 -11.76
CA ARG A 248 4.92 9.10 -13.10
C ARG A 248 6.01 8.83 -14.14
N ALA A 249 7.19 9.45 -14.00
CA ALA A 249 8.32 9.21 -14.88
C ALA A 249 8.75 7.74 -14.88
N ARG A 250 8.77 7.13 -13.70
CA ARG A 250 9.13 5.73 -13.54
C ARG A 250 8.13 4.81 -14.26
N GLY A 251 6.84 5.07 -14.13
CA GLY A 251 5.80 4.35 -14.89
C GLY A 251 6.02 4.49 -16.41
N LEU A 252 6.24 5.71 -16.90
CA LEU A 252 6.50 5.95 -18.33
C LEU A 252 7.76 5.24 -18.82
N LEU A 253 8.86 5.27 -18.04
CA LEU A 253 10.10 4.55 -18.37
C LEU A 253 9.89 3.03 -18.42
N ARG A 254 9.02 2.50 -17.58
CA ARG A 254 8.78 1.06 -17.48
C ARG A 254 7.86 0.55 -18.58
N TYR A 255 6.83 1.30 -18.93
CA TYR A 255 5.74 0.81 -19.79
C TYR A 255 5.73 1.42 -21.20
N THR A 256 6.66 2.33 -21.51
CA THR A 256 6.78 2.94 -22.82
C THR A 256 8.25 3.00 -23.28
N ASP A 257 8.44 3.08 -24.62
CA ASP A 257 9.77 3.26 -25.22
C ASP A 257 10.08 4.73 -25.53
N ARG A 258 9.30 5.65 -24.98
CA ARG A 258 9.48 7.10 -25.19
C ARG A 258 10.86 7.58 -24.76
N PRO A 259 11.48 8.50 -25.50
CA PRO A 259 12.77 9.09 -25.12
C PRO A 259 12.76 9.69 -23.71
N VAL A 260 13.88 9.56 -22.99
CA VAL A 260 14.03 10.09 -21.63
C VAL A 260 13.76 11.61 -21.56
N GLY A 261 14.15 12.35 -22.62
CA GLY A 261 13.88 13.78 -22.72
C GLY A 261 12.40 14.11 -22.77
N GLU A 262 11.62 13.39 -23.57
CA GLU A 262 10.17 13.57 -23.64
C GLU A 262 9.46 13.25 -22.32
N ILE A 263 9.93 12.19 -21.63
CA ILE A 263 9.42 11.82 -20.31
C ILE A 263 9.73 12.94 -19.30
N ALA A 264 10.96 13.49 -19.33
CA ALA A 264 11.34 14.61 -18.47
C ALA A 264 10.42 15.82 -18.63
N GLU A 265 10.15 16.20 -19.89
CA GLU A 265 9.25 17.31 -20.22
C GLU A 265 7.81 17.01 -19.77
N GLU A 266 7.30 15.82 -20.03
CA GLU A 266 5.94 15.41 -19.64
C GLU A 266 5.72 15.45 -18.12
N VAL A 267 6.75 15.09 -17.34
CA VAL A 267 6.65 15.12 -15.87
C VAL A 267 7.03 16.49 -15.27
N GLY A 268 7.23 17.50 -16.12
CA GLY A 268 7.40 18.91 -15.73
C GLY A 268 8.83 19.33 -15.38
N TYR A 269 9.83 18.69 -15.97
CA TYR A 269 11.24 19.16 -15.94
C TYR A 269 11.57 19.94 -17.19
N ALA A 270 12.26 21.05 -17.01
CA ALA A 270 12.68 21.92 -18.12
C ALA A 270 13.80 21.28 -18.98
N ASP A 271 14.58 20.38 -18.39
CA ASP A 271 15.68 19.71 -19.06
C ASP A 271 15.89 18.28 -18.54
N SER A 272 16.40 17.41 -19.40
CA SER A 272 16.63 15.99 -19.11
C SER A 272 17.77 15.75 -18.11
N MET A 273 18.70 16.69 -17.95
CA MET A 273 19.83 16.56 -17.02
C MET A 273 19.35 16.74 -15.58
N SER A 274 18.58 17.80 -15.31
CA SER A 274 17.95 18.06 -14.00
C SER A 274 17.02 16.92 -13.61
N PHE A 275 16.24 16.42 -14.58
CA PHE A 275 15.41 15.23 -14.39
C PHE A 275 16.25 14.00 -14.01
N SER A 276 17.29 13.70 -14.77
CA SER A 276 18.12 12.51 -14.52
C SER A 276 18.81 12.55 -13.17
N LYS A 277 19.28 13.72 -12.73
CA LYS A 277 19.83 13.93 -11.38
C LYS A 277 18.79 13.67 -10.28
N ALA A 278 17.59 14.22 -10.44
CA ALA A 278 16.49 14.03 -9.49
C ALA A 278 16.05 12.55 -9.44
N PHE A 279 15.93 11.90 -10.60
CA PHE A 279 15.58 10.49 -10.71
C PHE A 279 16.63 9.59 -10.05
N LYS A 280 17.93 9.81 -10.34
CA LYS A 280 19.03 9.07 -9.72
C LYS A 280 19.09 9.27 -8.20
N LYS A 281 18.86 10.51 -7.73
CA LYS A 281 18.77 10.80 -6.28
C LYS A 281 17.67 9.99 -5.61
N ARG A 282 16.55 9.78 -6.29
CA ARG A 282 15.37 9.13 -5.74
C ARG A 282 15.44 7.59 -5.82
N PHE A 283 15.89 7.06 -6.96
CA PHE A 283 15.86 5.63 -7.26
C PHE A 283 17.24 4.96 -7.30
N HIS A 284 18.31 5.71 -6.96
CA HIS A 284 19.70 5.25 -6.94
C HIS A 284 20.24 4.76 -8.29
N MET A 285 19.49 4.96 -9.37
CA MET A 285 19.87 4.65 -10.75
C MET A 285 19.37 5.73 -11.72
N THR A 286 20.04 5.87 -12.86
CA THR A 286 19.62 6.81 -13.91
C THR A 286 18.34 6.30 -14.60
N PRO A 287 17.58 7.18 -15.29
CA PRO A 287 16.42 6.77 -16.07
C PRO A 287 16.72 5.68 -17.12
N SER A 288 17.88 5.78 -17.77
CA SER A 288 18.32 4.81 -18.79
C SER A 288 18.71 3.46 -18.16
N GLU A 289 19.42 3.45 -17.04
CA GLU A 289 19.72 2.24 -16.28
C GLU A 289 18.44 1.56 -15.79
N PHE A 290 17.48 2.36 -15.29
CA PHE A 290 16.18 1.85 -14.85
C PHE A 290 15.40 1.20 -16.00
N ARG A 291 15.37 1.83 -17.18
CA ARG A 291 14.74 1.26 -18.37
C ARG A 291 15.38 -0.06 -18.79
N ASN A 292 16.72 -0.11 -18.82
CA ASN A 292 17.49 -1.27 -19.25
C ASN A 292 17.46 -2.41 -18.24
N SER A 293 17.18 -2.15 -16.95
CA SER A 293 17.02 -3.19 -15.95
C SER A 293 15.86 -4.15 -16.24
N LYS A 294 14.89 -3.74 -17.08
CA LYS A 294 13.85 -4.61 -17.64
C LYS A 294 14.43 -5.84 -18.36
N THR A 295 15.48 -5.65 -19.15
CA THR A 295 16.02 -6.69 -20.06
C THR A 295 16.76 -7.76 -19.27
N ASN A 296 17.39 -7.40 -18.16
CA ASN A 296 18.14 -8.33 -17.31
C ASN A 296 17.26 -9.23 -16.43
N PHE A 297 16.03 -8.79 -16.14
CA PHE A 297 15.10 -9.59 -15.33
C PHE A 297 14.42 -10.70 -16.13
N VAL A 298 14.14 -10.46 -17.40
CA VAL A 298 13.58 -11.48 -18.32
C VAL A 298 14.64 -12.55 -18.63
N SER A 299 15.90 -12.16 -18.81
CA SER A 299 16.98 -13.10 -19.15
C SER A 299 17.47 -13.96 -17.96
N LYS A 300 17.34 -13.50 -16.72
CA LYS A 300 17.70 -14.27 -15.51
C LYS A 300 16.63 -15.30 -15.12
N THR A 301 15.38 -15.08 -15.49
CA THR A 301 14.30 -16.05 -15.25
C THR A 301 14.34 -17.23 -16.20
N GLU A 302 15.02 -17.12 -17.35
CA GLU A 302 15.25 -18.25 -18.26
C GLU A 302 16.47 -19.12 -17.88
N LYS A 303 17.36 -18.66 -16.99
CA LYS A 303 18.59 -19.36 -16.59
C LYS A 303 18.62 -19.94 -15.18
N GLY A 304 17.51 -19.99 -14.46
CA GLY A 304 17.36 -20.85 -13.27
C GLY A 304 18.33 -20.61 -12.08
N GLU A 305 19.02 -19.49 -12.01
CA GLU A 305 19.94 -19.20 -10.89
C GLU A 305 19.35 -18.13 -9.95
N PHE A 306 18.69 -18.60 -8.89
CA PHE A 306 18.40 -17.79 -7.71
C PHE A 306 19.53 -17.94 -6.69
N THR A 307 20.36 -16.93 -6.57
CA THR A 307 21.20 -16.77 -5.38
C THR A 307 20.39 -16.10 -4.29
N GLU A 308 20.30 -16.78 -3.15
CA GLU A 308 19.84 -16.25 -1.87
C GLU A 308 20.62 -14.98 -1.51
N GLY A 309 19.90 -13.92 -1.19
CA GLY A 309 20.49 -12.71 -0.63
C GLY A 309 19.68 -11.48 -0.95
N LEU A 310 18.70 -11.21 -0.12
CA LEU A 310 18.25 -9.91 0.42
C LEU A 310 16.84 -10.08 0.99
N LEU A 311 16.80 -10.49 2.25
CA LEU A 311 15.66 -10.39 3.14
C LEU A 311 15.54 -8.96 3.68
#